data_ca58c056e2fecf0e979d9f849c158c4a
#
_entry.id   ca58c056e2fecf0e979d9f849c158c4a
#
_cell.length_a   1.000
_cell.length_b   1.000
_cell.length_c   1.000
_cell.angle_alpha   90.00
_cell.angle_beta   90.00
_cell.angle_gamma   90.00
#
_symmetry.space_group_name_H-M   'P 1'
#
loop_
_entity.id
_entity.type
_entity.pdbx_description
1 polymer ?
#
loop_
_entity_poly.entity_id
_entity_poly.type
_entity_poly.pdbx_seq_one_letter_code
_entity_poly.pdbx_strand_id
1 'polypeptide(L)'
;MKELNSKIPAGPLAEKWTNYKAHQNLVNPANKRKLDIIVIGTGLAGASAAASFGEMGFNVKVFCIQDSPRRAHSIAAQGGINAAKNYPNDGDSTYRLFYDTIKGGDYRAREANVYRLAELSNNIIDQCVAQGVPFAREYGGLLANRSFGGAQVSRTFYARGQTGQQLLLGAYGALSKEIEKGTVKMYARREMMDVVLVDGRARGVIMRNLVTGELERYAAHAVVIASGGYGRVFFLSTNARSSNGSAEWQAYKRGAMMANPCFTQIHPTCIPVHGDYQSKLTLMSESLRNDGRIWVPKKKEDADKLAKGQIKAKDIAEEDRDYYLERRYPAFGHLVPRDVASRAAKERCDAGFGVNNTGLAVFLDFKEAIGRLGQKVVEEKYGNLFEMYERIVDDNPYETPMMIYPAVHYTMGGLWVDYELQTTIPGLFAAGEANFSDHGANRLGASALMQGLSDGYFILPYTMQNYLSDQIGVPRFNPDAPEFMEAEKQIR
;
A
#
# COMPACT_ATOMS: atom_id res chain seq x y z
N MET A 1 4.67 29.12 -14.50
CA MET A 1 4.59 27.83 -13.76
C MET A 1 5.06 28.09 -12.33
N LYS A 2 4.36 27.62 -11.31
CA LYS A 2 4.86 27.68 -9.93
C LYS A 2 6.11 26.80 -9.85
N GLU A 3 7.22 27.34 -9.42
CA GLU A 3 8.42 26.54 -9.18
C GLU A 3 8.18 25.55 -8.03
N LEU A 4 8.45 24.26 -8.28
CA LEU A 4 8.25 23.21 -7.29
C LEU A 4 9.52 23.08 -6.44
N ASN A 5 9.45 23.52 -5.20
CA ASN A 5 10.54 23.33 -4.24
C ASN A 5 10.31 22.03 -3.44
N SER A 6 11.18 21.05 -3.66
CA SER A 6 11.13 19.77 -2.95
C SER A 6 11.65 19.82 -1.51
N LYS A 7 12.20 20.94 -1.04
CA LYS A 7 12.76 21.17 0.30
C LYS A 7 13.72 20.07 0.78
N ILE A 8 14.46 19.47 -0.15
CA ILE A 8 15.45 18.45 0.20
C ILE A 8 16.60 19.12 0.97
N PRO A 9 16.96 18.61 2.18
CA PRO A 9 18.07 19.15 2.95
C PRO A 9 19.39 19.12 2.17
N ALA A 10 20.28 20.08 2.43
CA ALA A 10 21.63 20.08 1.89
C ALA A 10 22.49 18.96 2.48
N GLY A 11 23.67 18.74 1.93
CA GLY A 11 24.65 17.77 2.41
C GLY A 11 24.55 16.38 1.77
N PRO A 12 25.41 15.45 2.20
CA PRO A 12 25.47 14.09 1.70
C PRO A 12 24.14 13.34 1.89
N LEU A 13 23.86 12.40 0.98
CA LEU A 13 22.59 11.64 0.97
C LEU A 13 22.30 10.96 2.32
N ALA A 14 23.31 10.34 2.92
CA ALA A 14 23.21 9.62 4.19
C ALA A 14 23.00 10.52 5.42
N GLU A 15 23.23 11.82 5.30
CA GLU A 15 23.11 12.77 6.40
C GLU A 15 21.83 13.62 6.34
N LYS A 16 21.14 13.61 5.19
CA LYS A 16 19.99 14.48 4.94
C LYS A 16 18.90 14.37 5.99
N TRP A 17 18.56 13.15 6.41
CA TRP A 17 17.53 12.92 7.42
C TRP A 17 17.96 13.37 8.81
N THR A 18 19.21 13.12 9.18
CA THR A 18 19.78 13.60 10.44
C THR A 18 19.85 15.13 10.47
N ASN A 19 20.33 15.75 9.40
CA ASN A 19 20.35 17.20 9.25
C ASN A 19 18.95 17.81 9.31
N TYR A 20 17.97 17.19 8.65
CA TYR A 20 16.58 17.63 8.73
C TYR A 20 16.08 17.63 10.18
N LYS A 21 16.25 16.54 10.92
CA LYS A 21 15.81 16.44 12.30
C LYS A 21 16.48 17.46 13.24
N ALA A 22 17.76 17.73 13.02
CA ALA A 22 18.53 18.66 13.84
C ALA A 22 18.07 20.14 13.73
N HIS A 23 17.42 20.49 12.61
CA HIS A 23 17.00 21.87 12.33
C HIS A 23 15.49 22.09 12.46
N GLN A 24 14.75 21.14 13.06
CA GLN A 24 13.31 21.25 13.21
C GLN A 24 12.93 22.18 14.38
N ASN A 25 11.94 23.02 14.15
CA ASN A 25 11.26 23.72 15.21
C ASN A 25 10.28 22.79 15.94
N LEU A 26 10.22 22.90 17.26
CA LEU A 26 9.35 22.07 18.07
C LEU A 26 8.26 22.90 18.74
N VAL A 27 7.03 22.39 18.74
CA VAL A 27 5.93 22.98 19.48
C VAL A 27 6.06 22.59 20.97
N ASN A 28 6.07 23.61 21.84
CA ASN A 28 6.05 23.35 23.30
C ASN A 28 4.81 22.51 23.68
N PRO A 29 4.94 21.52 24.57
CA PRO A 29 3.81 20.66 25.00
C PRO A 29 2.57 21.45 25.46
N ALA A 30 2.74 22.57 26.13
CA ALA A 30 1.63 23.42 26.59
C ALA A 30 0.79 24.01 25.43
N ASN A 31 1.37 24.15 24.24
CA ASN A 31 0.69 24.69 23.07
C ASN A 31 0.07 23.60 22.17
N LYS A 32 0.58 22.37 22.21
CA LYS A 32 0.10 21.28 21.32
C LYS A 32 -1.40 21.05 21.42
N ARG A 33 -1.99 21.07 22.62
CA ARG A 33 -3.43 20.93 22.86
C ARG A 33 -4.30 22.04 22.26
N LYS A 34 -3.70 23.14 21.78
CA LYS A 34 -4.41 24.24 21.12
C LYS A 34 -4.47 24.06 19.61
N LEU A 35 -3.71 23.12 19.07
CA LEU A 35 -3.54 22.90 17.63
C LEU A 35 -4.31 21.64 17.19
N ASP A 36 -5.10 21.81 16.15
CA ASP A 36 -5.98 20.76 15.62
C ASP A 36 -5.38 20.21 14.30
N ILE A 37 -5.37 18.88 14.17
CA ILE A 37 -4.93 18.17 12.96
C ILE A 37 -6.08 17.29 12.48
N ILE A 38 -6.33 17.29 11.17
CA ILE A 38 -7.24 16.36 10.51
C ILE A 38 -6.42 15.31 9.77
N VAL A 39 -6.81 14.03 9.91
CA VAL A 39 -6.26 12.90 9.16
C VAL A 39 -7.37 12.21 8.39
N ILE A 40 -7.24 12.11 7.07
CA ILE A 40 -8.20 11.47 6.17
C ILE A 40 -7.67 10.08 5.78
N GLY A 41 -8.30 9.05 6.32
CA GLY A 41 -7.90 7.65 6.14
C GLY A 41 -7.36 7.01 7.42
N THR A 42 -7.64 5.72 7.59
CA THR A 42 -7.28 4.91 8.76
C THR A 42 -6.52 3.63 8.37
N GLY A 43 -5.90 3.63 7.19
CA GLY A 43 -4.91 2.64 6.81
C GLY A 43 -3.62 2.80 7.62
N LEU A 44 -2.57 2.06 7.27
CA LEU A 44 -1.32 2.10 8.04
C LEU A 44 -0.76 3.52 8.18
N ALA A 45 -0.72 4.30 7.11
CA ALA A 45 -0.21 5.67 7.16
C ALA A 45 -1.06 6.59 8.04
N GLY A 46 -2.40 6.54 7.89
CA GLY A 46 -3.29 7.41 8.66
C GLY A 46 -3.42 7.01 10.12
N ALA A 47 -3.50 5.71 10.42
CA ALA A 47 -3.59 5.23 11.80
C ALA A 47 -2.30 5.50 12.59
N SER A 48 -1.13 5.26 11.98
CA SER A 48 0.17 5.54 12.60
C SER A 48 0.39 7.05 12.81
N ALA A 49 0.03 7.89 11.82
CA ALA A 49 0.12 9.34 11.96
C ALA A 49 -0.80 9.88 13.07
N ALA A 50 -2.07 9.49 13.05
CA ALA A 50 -3.05 9.93 14.05
C ALA A 50 -2.67 9.50 15.49
N ALA A 51 -2.18 8.24 15.64
CA ALA A 51 -1.68 7.75 16.90
C ALA A 51 -0.49 8.59 17.39
N SER A 52 0.50 8.83 16.52
CA SER A 52 1.68 9.63 16.86
C SER A 52 1.32 11.06 17.24
N PHE A 53 0.44 11.71 16.52
CA PHE A 53 0.02 13.08 16.83
C PHE A 53 -0.73 13.15 18.17
N GLY A 54 -1.62 12.19 18.44
CA GLY A 54 -2.32 12.07 19.70
C GLY A 54 -1.36 11.86 20.87
N GLU A 55 -0.41 10.95 20.75
CA GLU A 55 0.64 10.68 21.74
C GLU A 55 1.52 11.92 22.01
N MET A 56 1.78 12.72 20.98
CA MET A 56 2.50 13.99 21.11
C MET A 56 1.69 15.09 21.81
N GLY A 57 0.37 14.92 21.99
CA GLY A 57 -0.51 15.85 22.69
C GLY A 57 -1.26 16.86 21.80
N PHE A 58 -1.31 16.65 20.48
CA PHE A 58 -2.16 17.42 19.56
C PHE A 58 -3.61 16.95 19.63
N ASN A 59 -4.57 17.81 19.24
CA ASN A 59 -5.95 17.39 19.02
C ASN A 59 -6.11 16.84 17.61
N VAL A 60 -6.52 15.60 17.50
CA VAL A 60 -6.62 14.92 16.20
C VAL A 60 -8.06 14.52 15.91
N LYS A 61 -8.51 14.81 14.68
CA LYS A 61 -9.74 14.26 14.11
C LYS A 61 -9.34 13.31 12.99
N VAL A 62 -9.65 12.03 13.12
CA VAL A 62 -9.35 11.02 12.10
C VAL A 62 -10.63 10.50 11.46
N PHE A 63 -10.66 10.47 10.13
CA PHE A 63 -11.84 10.12 9.34
C PHE A 63 -11.63 8.81 8.57
N CYS A 64 -12.63 7.95 8.64
CA CYS A 64 -12.66 6.66 7.96
C CYS A 64 -13.90 6.59 7.06
N ILE A 65 -13.71 6.33 5.77
CA ILE A 65 -14.82 6.14 4.84
C ILE A 65 -15.56 4.81 5.12
N GLN A 66 -14.86 3.82 5.64
CA GLN A 66 -15.43 2.53 6.04
C GLN A 66 -16.15 2.63 7.39
N ASP A 67 -16.91 1.59 7.71
CA ASP A 67 -17.58 1.44 9.02
C ASP A 67 -16.60 1.11 10.16
N SER A 68 -15.41 0.62 9.81
CA SER A 68 -14.33 0.29 10.75
C SER A 68 -12.96 0.61 10.16
N PRO A 69 -12.03 1.20 10.93
CA PRO A 69 -10.66 1.44 10.49
C PRO A 69 -9.92 0.16 10.11
N ARG A 70 -10.31 -0.99 10.69
CA ARG A 70 -9.75 -2.30 10.38
C ARG A 70 -10.09 -2.82 8.98
N ARG A 71 -10.96 -2.14 8.23
CA ARG A 71 -11.32 -2.46 6.83
C ARG A 71 -10.53 -1.67 5.79
N ALA A 72 -9.53 -0.91 6.20
CA ALA A 72 -8.61 -0.24 5.30
C ALA A 72 -7.88 -1.26 4.40
N HIS A 73 -7.54 -0.86 3.17
CA HIS A 73 -6.93 -1.77 2.18
C HIS A 73 -5.64 -2.44 2.68
N SER A 74 -4.91 -1.81 3.58
CA SER A 74 -3.69 -2.38 4.20
C SER A 74 -3.89 -3.79 4.77
N ILE A 75 -5.11 -4.15 5.21
CA ILE A 75 -5.43 -5.50 5.72
C ILE A 75 -5.20 -6.60 4.67
N ALA A 76 -5.31 -6.27 3.39
CA ALA A 76 -5.23 -7.25 2.30
C ALA A 76 -3.78 -7.61 1.91
N ALA A 77 -2.77 -6.93 2.43
CA ALA A 77 -1.38 -7.21 2.10
C ALA A 77 -0.88 -8.48 2.81
N GLN A 78 -0.30 -9.41 2.06
CA GLN A 78 0.05 -10.75 2.54
C GLN A 78 1.57 -10.99 2.60
N GLY A 79 2.32 -10.46 1.63
CA GLY A 79 3.69 -10.85 1.33
C GLY A 79 4.70 -10.57 2.43
N GLY A 80 4.65 -9.41 3.06
CA GLY A 80 5.63 -8.99 4.06
C GLY A 80 5.94 -7.50 4.01
N ILE A 81 6.92 -7.11 4.80
CA ILE A 81 7.47 -5.75 4.89
C ILE A 81 9.01 -5.81 4.86
N ASN A 82 9.62 -4.95 4.05
CA ASN A 82 11.08 -4.90 3.93
C ASN A 82 11.73 -4.11 5.06
N ALA A 83 12.91 -4.57 5.50
CA ALA A 83 13.83 -3.78 6.32
C ALA A 83 15.28 -4.26 6.14
N ALA A 84 16.22 -3.32 6.16
CA ALA A 84 17.64 -3.58 5.93
C ALA A 84 18.36 -4.04 7.23
N LYS A 85 17.84 -5.05 7.91
CA LYS A 85 18.39 -5.55 9.18
C LYS A 85 19.58 -6.50 9.02
N ASN A 86 19.76 -7.07 7.84
CA ASN A 86 20.89 -7.98 7.50
C ASN A 86 21.08 -9.13 8.51
N TYR A 87 20.02 -9.71 9.02
CA TYR A 87 20.10 -10.81 10.00
C TYR A 87 20.82 -12.05 9.48
N PRO A 88 20.61 -12.49 8.21
CA PRO A 88 21.34 -13.61 7.65
C PRO A 88 22.80 -13.29 7.28
N ASN A 89 23.23 -12.03 7.38
CA ASN A 89 24.53 -11.55 6.94
C ASN A 89 24.82 -11.86 5.45
N ASP A 90 23.79 -11.71 4.61
CA ASP A 90 23.83 -11.94 3.16
C ASP A 90 24.20 -10.69 2.35
N GLY A 91 24.75 -9.68 3.02
CA GLY A 91 25.24 -8.44 2.42
C GLY A 91 24.13 -7.38 2.21
N ASP A 92 23.02 -7.45 2.94
CA ASP A 92 22.01 -6.38 2.93
C ASP A 92 22.50 -5.16 3.73
N SER A 93 21.99 -3.99 3.37
CA SER A 93 22.28 -2.71 4.03
C SER A 93 21.23 -1.66 3.64
N THR A 94 21.21 -0.56 4.39
CA THR A 94 20.40 0.63 4.04
C THR A 94 20.71 1.10 2.62
N TYR A 95 22.01 1.17 2.24
CA TYR A 95 22.39 1.59 0.89
C TYR A 95 21.93 0.60 -0.17
N ARG A 96 22.02 -0.71 0.09
CA ARG A 96 21.55 -1.73 -0.86
C ARG A 96 20.03 -1.68 -1.03
N LEU A 97 19.26 -1.54 0.05
CA LEU A 97 17.81 -1.36 -0.04
C LEU A 97 17.45 -0.08 -0.82
N PHE A 98 18.16 1.02 -0.56
CA PHE A 98 18.03 2.26 -1.33
C PHE A 98 18.31 2.03 -2.82
N TYR A 99 19.45 1.44 -3.16
CA TYR A 99 19.83 1.19 -4.55
C TYR A 99 18.83 0.29 -5.27
N ASP A 100 18.41 -0.81 -4.64
CA ASP A 100 17.42 -1.73 -5.20
C ASP A 100 16.07 -1.03 -5.44
N THR A 101 15.67 -0.13 -4.53
CA THR A 101 14.42 0.64 -4.67
C THR A 101 14.50 1.65 -5.82
N ILE A 102 15.61 2.38 -5.95
CA ILE A 102 15.84 3.32 -7.05
C ILE A 102 15.88 2.59 -8.40
N LYS A 103 16.65 1.49 -8.48
CA LYS A 103 16.77 0.67 -9.70
C LYS A 103 15.44 0.00 -10.05
N GLY A 104 14.75 -0.59 -9.08
CA GLY A 104 13.44 -1.20 -9.27
C GLY A 104 12.37 -0.22 -9.70
N GLY A 105 12.51 1.05 -9.32
CA GLY A 105 11.64 2.19 -9.72
C GLY A 105 12.07 2.86 -11.02
N ASP A 106 12.91 2.23 -11.85
CA ASP A 106 13.43 2.76 -13.14
C ASP A 106 14.09 4.14 -13.00
N TYR A 107 14.76 4.40 -11.89
CA TYR A 107 15.44 5.68 -11.58
C TYR A 107 14.49 6.90 -11.65
N ARG A 108 13.19 6.71 -11.33
CA ARG A 108 12.16 7.76 -11.37
C ARG A 108 11.71 8.24 -9.99
N ALA A 109 12.32 7.74 -8.91
CA ALA A 109 12.05 8.18 -7.54
C ALA A 109 13.02 9.28 -7.11
N ARG A 110 12.65 10.02 -6.05
CA ARG A 110 13.55 10.98 -5.40
C ARG A 110 14.53 10.25 -4.49
N GLU A 111 15.82 10.30 -4.81
CA GLU A 111 16.86 9.62 -4.04
C GLU A 111 16.83 9.95 -2.55
N ALA A 112 16.70 11.23 -2.18
CA ALA A 112 16.68 11.65 -0.77
C ALA A 112 15.52 11.03 0.02
N ASN A 113 14.33 10.93 -0.58
CA ASN A 113 13.15 10.32 0.03
C ASN A 113 13.33 8.80 0.17
N VAL A 114 13.84 8.15 -0.89
CA VAL A 114 14.10 6.70 -0.89
C VAL A 114 15.19 6.31 0.12
N TYR A 115 16.26 7.10 0.23
CA TYR A 115 17.30 6.84 1.22
C TYR A 115 16.76 6.94 2.65
N ARG A 116 15.97 7.99 2.94
CA ARG A 116 15.29 8.14 4.22
C ARG A 116 14.39 6.95 4.52
N LEU A 117 13.61 6.48 3.54
CA LEU A 117 12.75 5.31 3.69
C LEU A 117 13.57 4.04 4.04
N ALA A 118 14.69 3.83 3.34
CA ALA A 118 15.59 2.70 3.59
C ALA A 118 16.24 2.78 4.97
N GLU A 119 16.66 3.97 5.40
CA GLU A 119 17.21 4.23 6.74
C GLU A 119 16.19 3.92 7.85
N LEU A 120 14.95 4.38 7.69
CA LEU A 120 13.87 4.18 8.66
C LEU A 120 13.33 2.75 8.71
N SER A 121 13.61 1.92 7.71
CA SER A 121 13.06 0.56 7.60
C SER A 121 13.31 -0.29 8.85
N ASN A 122 14.48 -0.18 9.46
CA ASN A 122 14.84 -0.92 10.66
C ASN A 122 14.02 -0.49 11.87
N ASN A 123 13.82 0.82 12.03
CA ASN A 123 13.04 1.40 13.13
C ASN A 123 11.56 1.00 13.03
N ILE A 124 11.04 0.89 11.80
CA ILE A 124 9.65 0.46 11.55
C ILE A 124 9.42 -0.95 12.09
N ILE A 125 10.33 -1.89 11.82
CA ILE A 125 10.21 -3.27 12.32
C ILE A 125 10.26 -3.29 13.84
N ASP A 126 11.18 -2.55 14.47
CA ASP A 126 11.29 -2.48 15.92
C ASP A 126 10.02 -1.89 16.55
N GLN A 127 9.47 -0.83 15.96
CA GLN A 127 8.19 -0.25 16.39
C GLN A 127 7.04 -1.27 16.30
N CYS A 128 6.94 -2.00 15.19
CA CYS A 128 5.90 -3.01 15.00
C CYS A 128 6.03 -4.18 15.99
N VAL A 129 7.26 -4.62 16.28
CA VAL A 129 7.52 -5.65 17.31
C VAL A 129 7.09 -5.15 18.69
N ALA A 130 7.44 -3.90 19.04
CA ALA A 130 7.03 -3.29 20.30
C ALA A 130 5.51 -3.15 20.43
N GLN A 131 4.79 -3.02 19.31
CA GLN A 131 3.32 -3.00 19.25
C GLN A 131 2.68 -4.40 19.27
N GLY A 132 3.47 -5.46 19.39
CA GLY A 132 2.98 -6.83 19.49
C GLY A 132 2.65 -7.48 18.13
N VAL A 133 3.17 -6.97 17.02
CA VAL A 133 2.99 -7.62 15.71
C VAL A 133 3.69 -8.99 15.72
N PRO A 134 2.96 -10.10 15.47
CA PRO A 134 3.48 -11.46 15.60
C PRO A 134 4.24 -11.88 14.34
N PHE A 135 5.37 -11.25 14.07
CA PHE A 135 6.26 -11.70 13.00
C PHE A 135 6.72 -13.14 13.21
N ALA A 136 6.88 -13.87 12.12
CA ALA A 136 7.50 -15.19 12.14
C ALA A 136 8.91 -15.09 12.77
N ARG A 137 9.31 -16.12 13.52
CA ARG A 137 10.60 -16.19 14.18
C ARG A 137 11.31 -17.50 13.80
N GLU A 138 12.62 -17.42 13.77
CA GLU A 138 13.50 -18.58 13.66
C GLU A 138 13.64 -19.27 15.02
N TYR A 139 14.20 -20.48 15.02
CA TYR A 139 14.40 -21.26 16.25
C TYR A 139 15.17 -20.49 17.33
N GLY A 140 16.18 -19.72 16.93
CA GLY A 140 16.97 -18.87 17.84
C GLY A 140 16.26 -17.60 18.35
N GLY A 141 15.00 -17.39 17.99
CA GLY A 141 14.19 -16.25 18.46
C GLY A 141 14.33 -14.97 17.63
N LEU A 142 15.24 -14.89 16.67
CA LEU A 142 15.33 -13.78 15.72
C LEU A 142 14.10 -13.77 14.81
N LEU A 143 13.74 -12.59 14.30
CA LEU A 143 12.67 -12.48 13.31
C LEU A 143 13.08 -13.19 12.02
N ALA A 144 12.23 -14.09 11.55
CA ALA A 144 12.41 -14.76 10.27
C ALA A 144 12.24 -13.75 9.13
N ASN A 145 13.12 -13.81 8.15
CA ASN A 145 13.05 -13.03 6.93
C ASN A 145 13.31 -13.90 5.71
N ARG A 146 12.95 -13.38 4.54
CA ARG A 146 13.09 -14.09 3.27
C ARG A 146 13.39 -13.15 2.13
N SER A 147 13.95 -13.70 1.05
CA SER A 147 13.96 -13.04 -0.25
C SER A 147 12.54 -12.95 -0.80
N PHE A 148 12.18 -11.82 -1.41
CA PHE A 148 10.85 -11.58 -1.93
C PHE A 148 10.86 -10.56 -3.07
N GLY A 149 10.04 -10.79 -4.11
CA GLY A 149 9.80 -9.81 -5.16
C GLY A 149 11.03 -9.45 -5.99
N GLY A 150 11.92 -10.40 -6.27
CA GLY A 150 13.13 -10.20 -7.07
C GLY A 150 14.33 -9.68 -6.28
N ALA A 151 14.23 -9.50 -4.96
CA ALA A 151 15.39 -9.18 -4.12
C ALA A 151 16.33 -10.39 -4.01
N GLN A 152 17.63 -10.14 -4.12
CA GLN A 152 18.65 -11.18 -4.00
C GLN A 152 19.10 -11.43 -2.55
N VAL A 153 18.56 -10.69 -1.61
CA VAL A 153 18.86 -10.77 -0.17
C VAL A 153 17.59 -10.99 0.64
N SER A 154 17.73 -11.55 1.82
CA SER A 154 16.64 -11.85 2.74
C SER A 154 16.35 -10.65 3.62
N ARG A 155 15.42 -9.79 3.21
CA ARG A 155 15.04 -8.56 3.92
C ARG A 155 13.55 -8.43 4.22
N THR A 156 12.71 -9.38 3.79
CA THR A 156 11.27 -9.28 3.96
C THR A 156 10.82 -10.04 5.21
N PHE A 157 10.34 -9.29 6.18
CA PHE A 157 9.74 -9.79 7.42
C PHE A 157 8.25 -10.05 7.20
N TYR A 158 7.69 -11.08 7.82
CA TYR A 158 6.33 -11.52 7.50
C TYR A 158 5.60 -12.17 8.70
N ALA A 159 4.29 -12.14 8.65
CA ALA A 159 3.38 -12.86 9.54
C ALA A 159 2.51 -13.80 8.70
N ARG A 160 3.11 -14.84 8.14
CA ARG A 160 2.53 -15.98 7.39
C ARG A 160 1.19 -15.69 6.69
N GLY A 161 1.19 -14.91 5.61
CA GLY A 161 0.00 -14.55 4.82
C GLY A 161 -0.92 -13.48 5.42
N GLN A 162 -0.64 -13.02 6.63
CA GLN A 162 -1.45 -12.04 7.37
C GLN A 162 -0.67 -10.75 7.71
N THR A 163 0.45 -10.47 7.04
CA THR A 163 1.35 -9.38 7.43
C THR A 163 0.63 -8.03 7.48
N GLY A 164 -0.12 -7.67 6.46
CA GLY A 164 -0.87 -6.40 6.43
C GLY A 164 -1.93 -6.30 7.52
N GLN A 165 -2.63 -7.42 7.80
CA GLN A 165 -3.61 -7.49 8.87
C GLN A 165 -2.97 -7.25 10.24
N GLN A 166 -1.87 -7.91 10.53
CA GLN A 166 -1.20 -7.82 11.82
C GLN A 166 -0.57 -6.43 12.03
N LEU A 167 0.05 -5.86 11.00
CA LEU A 167 0.56 -4.48 11.03
C LEU A 167 -0.57 -3.47 11.25
N LEU A 168 -1.70 -3.63 10.56
CA LEU A 168 -2.86 -2.74 10.74
C LEU A 168 -3.44 -2.84 12.14
N LEU A 169 -3.52 -4.04 12.72
CA LEU A 169 -3.98 -4.24 14.10
C LEU A 169 -3.03 -3.58 15.12
N GLY A 170 -1.71 -3.65 14.90
CA GLY A 170 -0.72 -2.94 15.71
C GLY A 170 -0.90 -1.42 15.67
N ALA A 171 -1.04 -0.85 14.46
CA ALA A 171 -1.27 0.58 14.28
C ALA A 171 -2.64 1.01 14.85
N TYR A 172 -3.69 0.18 14.67
CA TYR A 172 -5.00 0.44 15.25
C TYR A 172 -5.00 0.36 16.78
N GLY A 173 -4.22 -0.55 17.37
CA GLY A 173 -4.04 -0.63 18.82
C GLY A 173 -3.44 0.66 19.39
N ALA A 174 -2.40 1.19 18.74
CA ALA A 174 -1.81 2.47 19.09
C ALA A 174 -2.81 3.64 18.95
N LEU A 175 -3.57 3.67 17.85
CA LEU A 175 -4.62 4.66 17.62
C LEU A 175 -5.73 4.58 18.69
N SER A 176 -6.18 3.38 19.03
CA SER A 176 -7.25 3.15 20.02
C SER A 176 -6.88 3.66 21.40
N LYS A 177 -5.61 3.52 21.80
CA LYS A 177 -5.08 4.07 23.05
C LYS A 177 -5.25 5.60 23.10
N GLU A 178 -4.98 6.29 22.00
CA GLU A 178 -5.11 7.75 21.94
C GLU A 178 -6.58 8.22 21.80
N ILE A 179 -7.45 7.38 21.21
CA ILE A 179 -8.90 7.61 21.22
C ILE A 179 -9.45 7.52 22.66
N GLU A 180 -9.03 6.52 23.42
CA GLU A 180 -9.44 6.35 24.82
C GLU A 180 -8.99 7.53 25.70
N LYS A 181 -7.76 8.03 25.48
CA LYS A 181 -7.26 9.24 26.17
C LYS A 181 -7.98 10.52 25.76
N GLY A 182 -8.74 10.52 24.66
CA GLY A 182 -9.46 11.68 24.16
C GLY A 182 -8.59 12.68 23.34
N THR A 183 -7.32 12.37 23.08
CA THR A 183 -6.46 13.18 22.19
C THR A 183 -6.84 13.00 20.72
N VAL A 184 -7.42 11.86 20.38
CA VAL A 184 -7.92 11.54 19.03
C VAL A 184 -9.42 11.31 19.05
N LYS A 185 -10.15 11.95 18.13
CA LYS A 185 -11.56 11.64 17.83
C LYS A 185 -11.66 10.97 16.48
N MET A 186 -12.28 9.79 16.42
CA MET A 186 -12.46 9.04 15.20
C MET A 186 -13.90 9.12 14.69
N TYR A 187 -14.03 9.36 13.38
CA TYR A 187 -15.30 9.48 12.67
C TYR A 187 -15.34 8.42 11.55
N ALA A 188 -16.10 7.35 11.77
CA ALA A 188 -16.34 6.32 10.75
C ALA A 188 -17.45 6.75 9.78
N ARG A 189 -17.47 6.14 8.59
CA ARG A 189 -18.45 6.40 7.53
C ARG A 189 -18.52 7.89 7.14
N ARG A 190 -17.33 8.49 6.96
CA ARG A 190 -17.18 9.87 6.50
C ARG A 190 -16.33 9.91 5.23
N GLU A 191 -16.90 10.47 4.17
CA GLU A 191 -16.22 10.70 2.89
C GLU A 191 -15.81 12.17 2.79
N MET A 192 -14.55 12.41 2.40
CA MET A 192 -14.07 13.77 2.15
C MET A 192 -14.61 14.30 0.82
N MET A 193 -15.39 15.37 0.89
CA MET A 193 -16.01 16.01 -0.27
C MET A 193 -15.24 17.21 -0.78
N ASP A 194 -14.47 17.87 0.10
CA ASP A 194 -13.64 19.01 -0.28
C ASP A 194 -12.60 19.37 0.77
N VAL A 195 -11.57 20.10 0.34
CA VAL A 195 -10.56 20.74 1.20
C VAL A 195 -10.86 22.23 1.25
N VAL A 196 -11.03 22.77 2.46
CA VAL A 196 -11.32 24.20 2.64
C VAL A 196 -10.00 24.98 2.75
N LEU A 197 -9.86 25.98 1.89
CA LEU A 197 -8.71 26.88 1.88
C LEU A 197 -9.12 28.24 2.48
N VAL A 198 -8.30 28.74 3.41
CA VAL A 198 -8.36 30.11 3.91
C VAL A 198 -6.99 30.74 3.63
N ASP A 199 -6.96 31.87 2.96
CA ASP A 199 -5.73 32.56 2.53
C ASP A 199 -4.74 31.64 1.79
N GLY A 200 -5.28 30.73 0.94
CA GLY A 200 -4.50 29.79 0.16
C GLY A 200 -3.88 28.63 0.96
N ARG A 201 -4.23 28.45 2.22
CA ARG A 201 -3.79 27.36 3.10
C ARG A 201 -4.95 26.41 3.40
N ALA A 202 -4.67 25.12 3.50
CA ALA A 202 -5.66 24.15 3.97
C ALA A 202 -5.97 24.38 5.45
N ARG A 203 -7.24 24.64 5.75
CA ARG A 203 -7.73 24.96 7.11
C ARG A 203 -8.87 24.06 7.56
N GLY A 204 -9.23 23.08 6.76
CA GLY A 204 -10.26 22.13 7.10
C GLY A 204 -10.77 21.35 5.91
N VAL A 205 -11.87 20.64 6.13
CA VAL A 205 -12.50 19.77 5.13
C VAL A 205 -14.03 19.83 5.26
N ILE A 206 -14.71 19.54 4.14
CA ILE A 206 -16.13 19.19 4.13
C ILE A 206 -16.24 17.67 4.01
N MET A 207 -16.97 17.07 4.93
CA MET A 207 -17.22 15.63 4.98
C MET A 207 -18.67 15.31 4.69
N ARG A 208 -18.93 14.22 3.97
CA ARG A 208 -20.27 13.63 3.87
C ARG A 208 -20.41 12.51 4.89
N ASN A 209 -21.43 12.60 5.72
CA ASN A 209 -21.85 11.49 6.55
C ASN A 209 -22.57 10.45 5.69
N LEU A 210 -21.98 9.27 5.52
CA LEU A 210 -22.54 8.22 4.65
C LEU A 210 -23.75 7.50 5.26
N VAL A 211 -24.12 7.82 6.50
CA VAL A 211 -25.31 7.26 7.15
C VAL A 211 -26.52 8.19 6.95
N THR A 212 -26.31 9.51 7.18
CA THR A 212 -27.40 10.50 7.12
C THR A 212 -27.46 11.25 5.77
N GLY A 213 -26.38 11.24 5.00
CA GLY A 213 -26.23 12.04 3.77
C GLY A 213 -25.83 13.50 4.01
N GLU A 214 -25.80 13.94 5.26
CA GLU A 214 -25.51 15.32 5.63
C GLU A 214 -24.05 15.70 5.36
N LEU A 215 -23.84 16.98 5.03
CA LEU A 215 -22.51 17.58 4.94
C LEU A 215 -22.11 18.15 6.31
N GLU A 216 -20.89 17.86 6.72
CA GLU A 216 -20.31 18.25 8.00
C GLU A 216 -19.02 19.05 7.75
N ARG A 217 -18.86 20.18 8.44
CA ARG A 217 -17.69 21.07 8.31
C ARG A 217 -16.73 20.84 9.47
N TYR A 218 -15.45 20.65 9.17
CA TYR A 218 -14.40 20.44 10.17
C TYR A 218 -13.20 21.33 9.91
N ALA A 219 -12.81 22.11 10.92
CA ALA A 219 -11.66 22.99 10.86
C ALA A 219 -10.43 22.40 11.56
N ALA A 220 -9.23 22.76 11.06
CA ALA A 220 -7.94 22.36 11.64
C ALA A 220 -6.82 23.32 11.19
N HIS A 221 -5.65 23.22 11.85
CA HIS A 221 -4.43 23.93 11.46
C HIS A 221 -3.66 23.20 10.35
N ALA A 222 -3.83 21.88 10.26
CA ALA A 222 -3.22 21.02 9.24
C ALA A 222 -4.17 19.89 8.83
N VAL A 223 -4.11 19.49 7.54
CA VAL A 223 -4.87 18.37 6.97
C VAL A 223 -3.90 17.37 6.35
N VAL A 224 -4.02 16.10 6.69
CA VAL A 224 -3.22 14.98 6.16
C VAL A 224 -4.13 14.06 5.37
N ILE A 225 -3.84 13.85 4.09
CA ILE A 225 -4.49 12.85 3.25
C ILE A 225 -3.69 11.54 3.32
N ALA A 226 -4.32 10.48 3.82
CA ALA A 226 -3.78 9.13 3.94
C ALA A 226 -4.80 8.10 3.45
N SER A 227 -5.50 8.45 2.37
CA SER A 227 -6.64 7.72 1.78
C SER A 227 -6.26 6.45 1.03
N GLY A 228 -4.97 6.20 0.86
CA GLY A 228 -4.44 5.15 -0.02
C GLY A 228 -4.39 5.60 -1.48
N GLY A 229 -4.19 4.68 -2.39
CA GLY A 229 -4.09 4.98 -3.81
C GLY A 229 -5.42 4.95 -4.55
N TYR A 230 -5.36 5.15 -5.86
CA TYR A 230 -6.54 5.21 -6.75
C TYR A 230 -6.66 4.00 -7.68
N GLY A 231 -6.14 2.83 -7.28
CA GLY A 231 -6.17 1.63 -8.13
C GLY A 231 -7.58 1.19 -8.57
N ARG A 232 -8.64 1.62 -7.86
CA ARG A 232 -10.04 1.30 -8.22
C ARG A 232 -10.62 2.12 -9.37
N VAL A 233 -9.91 3.10 -9.90
CA VAL A 233 -10.31 3.77 -11.16
C VAL A 233 -10.04 2.91 -12.39
N PHE A 234 -9.21 1.88 -12.25
CA PHE A 234 -8.91 0.93 -13.33
C PHE A 234 -9.89 -0.25 -13.34
N PHE A 235 -10.07 -0.86 -14.51
CA PHE A 235 -11.05 -1.91 -14.76
C PHE A 235 -10.89 -3.12 -13.84
N LEU A 236 -9.68 -3.67 -13.70
CA LEU A 236 -9.38 -4.77 -12.77
C LEU A 236 -8.44 -4.28 -11.69
N SER A 237 -8.79 -4.52 -10.43
CA SER A 237 -7.99 -4.07 -9.29
C SER A 237 -8.13 -5.01 -8.11
N THR A 238 -7.04 -5.15 -7.35
CA THR A 238 -7.01 -5.83 -6.05
C THR A 238 -7.41 -4.90 -4.91
N ASN A 239 -7.51 -3.59 -5.17
CA ASN A 239 -7.73 -2.59 -4.14
C ASN A 239 -9.16 -2.61 -3.57
N ALA A 240 -9.31 -2.20 -2.32
CA ALA A 240 -10.62 -1.96 -1.72
C ALA A 240 -11.40 -0.89 -2.50
N ARG A 241 -12.74 -0.92 -2.45
CA ARG A 241 -13.58 0.05 -3.16
C ARG A 241 -13.29 1.50 -2.78
N SER A 242 -12.84 1.73 -1.56
CA SER A 242 -12.44 3.05 -1.05
C SER A 242 -11.14 3.60 -1.64
N SER A 243 -10.33 2.76 -2.32
CA SER A 243 -9.12 3.22 -3.03
C SER A 243 -9.47 3.76 -4.41
N ASN A 244 -10.33 4.76 -4.46
CA ASN A 244 -10.95 5.32 -5.67
C ASN A 244 -10.42 6.72 -6.05
N GLY A 245 -9.45 7.25 -5.30
CA GLY A 245 -8.85 8.56 -5.56
C GLY A 245 -9.75 9.76 -5.25
N SER A 246 -10.89 9.56 -4.56
CA SER A 246 -11.83 10.67 -4.33
C SER A 246 -11.20 11.81 -3.51
N ALA A 247 -10.43 11.49 -2.47
CA ALA A 247 -9.78 12.49 -1.64
C ALA A 247 -8.67 13.25 -2.39
N GLU A 248 -7.83 12.53 -3.13
CA GLU A 248 -6.77 13.11 -3.96
C GLU A 248 -7.36 14.00 -5.06
N TRP A 249 -8.49 13.59 -5.65
CA TRP A 249 -9.19 14.36 -6.65
C TRP A 249 -9.74 15.69 -6.10
N GLN A 250 -10.30 15.69 -4.88
CA GLN A 250 -10.74 16.92 -4.25
C GLN A 250 -9.56 17.87 -3.97
N ALA A 251 -8.44 17.34 -3.48
CA ALA A 251 -7.21 18.13 -3.32
C ALA A 251 -6.70 18.71 -4.66
N TYR A 252 -6.71 17.90 -5.72
CA TYR A 252 -6.32 18.31 -7.06
C TYR A 252 -7.20 19.46 -7.58
N LYS A 253 -8.51 19.39 -7.42
CA LYS A 253 -9.44 20.47 -7.81
C LYS A 253 -9.14 21.79 -7.07
N ARG A 254 -8.62 21.71 -5.85
CA ARG A 254 -8.22 22.88 -5.07
C ARG A 254 -6.82 23.39 -5.39
N GLY A 255 -6.12 22.77 -6.35
CA GLY A 255 -4.82 23.20 -6.86
C GLY A 255 -3.62 22.44 -6.31
N ALA A 256 -3.82 21.34 -5.60
CA ALA A 256 -2.74 20.40 -5.30
C ALA A 256 -2.30 19.71 -6.60
N MET A 257 -0.99 19.62 -6.82
CA MET A 257 -0.46 18.95 -8.01
C MET A 257 -0.39 17.43 -7.78
N MET A 258 -0.59 16.67 -8.84
CA MET A 258 -0.29 15.24 -8.90
C MET A 258 1.01 14.99 -9.65
N ALA A 259 1.71 13.93 -9.29
CA ALA A 259 2.91 13.47 -9.97
C ALA A 259 2.80 11.99 -10.33
N ASN A 260 3.36 11.62 -11.46
CA ASN A 260 3.44 10.24 -11.97
C ASN A 260 2.08 9.49 -12.03
N PRO A 261 0.94 10.11 -12.40
CA PRO A 261 -0.37 9.51 -12.24
C PRO A 261 -0.60 8.25 -13.12
N CYS A 262 0.23 8.05 -14.15
CA CYS A 262 0.19 6.88 -15.02
C CYS A 262 0.99 5.69 -14.50
N PHE A 263 1.81 5.85 -13.46
CA PHE A 263 2.62 4.75 -12.95
C PHE A 263 1.79 3.88 -11.99
N THR A 264 1.39 2.72 -12.50
CA THR A 264 0.63 1.71 -11.77
C THR A 264 1.36 0.39 -11.78
N GLN A 265 1.39 -0.30 -10.64
CA GLN A 265 1.93 -1.64 -10.54
C GLN A 265 0.82 -2.67 -10.71
N ILE A 266 1.08 -3.68 -11.51
CA ILE A 266 0.19 -4.83 -11.71
C ILE A 266 0.73 -6.01 -10.91
N HIS A 267 -0.16 -6.72 -10.20
CA HIS A 267 0.18 -7.95 -9.50
C HIS A 267 -0.19 -9.17 -10.34
N PRO A 268 0.74 -10.11 -10.59
CA PRO A 268 0.52 -11.22 -11.52
C PRO A 268 -0.35 -12.35 -10.97
N THR A 269 -0.47 -12.49 -9.64
CA THR A 269 -1.11 -13.62 -8.98
C THR A 269 -2.39 -13.21 -8.25
N CYS A 270 -3.42 -12.81 -9.01
CA CYS A 270 -4.73 -12.50 -8.43
C CYS A 270 -5.73 -13.56 -8.85
N ILE A 271 -6.65 -13.94 -7.96
CA ILE A 271 -7.77 -14.82 -8.30
C ILE A 271 -8.66 -14.07 -9.29
N PRO A 272 -8.94 -14.60 -10.49
CA PRO A 272 -9.84 -13.99 -11.47
C PRO A 272 -11.24 -13.74 -10.89
N VAL A 273 -12.05 -12.98 -11.60
CA VAL A 273 -13.47 -12.80 -11.23
C VAL A 273 -14.16 -14.16 -11.18
N HIS A 274 -14.74 -14.46 -10.04
CA HIS A 274 -15.46 -15.70 -9.78
C HIS A 274 -16.85 -15.36 -9.22
N GLY A 275 -17.90 -15.69 -9.99
CA GLY A 275 -19.27 -15.35 -9.67
C GLY A 275 -19.60 -13.85 -9.80
N ASP A 276 -20.89 -13.51 -9.63
CA ASP A 276 -21.45 -12.18 -9.92
C ASP A 276 -21.19 -11.15 -8.83
N TYR A 277 -20.81 -11.60 -7.62
CA TYR A 277 -20.70 -10.74 -6.44
C TYR A 277 -19.27 -10.30 -6.08
N GLN A 278 -18.28 -10.78 -6.81
CA GLN A 278 -16.88 -10.43 -6.55
C GLN A 278 -16.58 -9.01 -7.03
N SER A 279 -16.40 -8.10 -6.09
CA SER A 279 -16.22 -6.66 -6.38
C SER A 279 -14.79 -6.25 -6.71
N LYS A 280 -13.83 -7.14 -6.51
CA LYS A 280 -12.39 -6.94 -6.78
C LYS A 280 -11.71 -8.28 -7.02
N LEU A 281 -10.55 -8.27 -7.68
CA LEU A 281 -9.73 -9.47 -7.73
C LEU A 281 -9.03 -9.69 -6.39
N THR A 282 -9.10 -10.91 -5.86
CA THR A 282 -8.42 -11.25 -4.61
C THR A 282 -6.95 -11.47 -4.87
N LEU A 283 -6.12 -10.72 -4.15
CA LEU A 283 -4.68 -10.87 -4.19
C LEU A 283 -4.26 -12.21 -3.59
N MET A 284 -3.42 -12.95 -4.30
CA MET A 284 -2.69 -14.11 -3.78
C MET A 284 -1.21 -13.76 -3.62
N SER A 285 -0.59 -14.29 -2.58
CA SER A 285 0.84 -14.02 -2.33
C SER A 285 1.69 -14.42 -3.54
N GLU A 286 2.59 -13.54 -3.94
CA GLU A 286 3.54 -13.81 -5.01
C GLU A 286 4.51 -14.97 -4.70
N SER A 287 4.67 -15.31 -3.41
CA SER A 287 5.46 -16.46 -2.99
C SER A 287 4.97 -17.80 -3.56
N LEU A 288 3.72 -17.89 -4.01
CA LEU A 288 3.21 -19.05 -4.74
C LEU A 288 4.03 -19.37 -6.00
N ARG A 289 4.64 -18.36 -6.64
CA ARG A 289 5.50 -18.55 -7.81
C ARG A 289 6.86 -19.18 -7.48
N ASN A 290 7.24 -19.30 -6.20
CA ASN A 290 8.50 -19.93 -5.82
C ASN A 290 8.49 -21.44 -6.10
N ASP A 291 7.33 -22.07 -5.97
CA ASP A 291 7.18 -23.52 -6.17
C ASP A 291 6.08 -23.85 -7.21
N GLY A 292 5.16 -22.94 -7.49
CA GLY A 292 4.11 -23.11 -8.51
C GLY A 292 4.57 -22.74 -9.91
N ARG A 293 4.21 -23.57 -10.90
CA ARG A 293 4.52 -23.37 -12.33
C ARG A 293 3.35 -22.78 -13.09
N ILE A 294 3.62 -21.76 -13.93
CA ILE A 294 2.58 -21.05 -14.67
C ILE A 294 2.53 -21.54 -16.12
N TRP A 295 1.33 -21.92 -16.58
CA TRP A 295 1.13 -22.44 -17.92
C TRP A 295 -0.24 -22.12 -18.52
N VAL A 296 -0.35 -22.27 -19.85
CA VAL A 296 -1.59 -22.30 -20.64
C VAL A 296 -1.54 -23.48 -21.60
N PRO A 297 -2.65 -23.96 -22.18
CA PRO A 297 -2.60 -24.93 -23.27
C PRO A 297 -1.79 -24.42 -24.47
N LYS A 298 -1.11 -25.33 -25.20
CA LYS A 298 -0.44 -24.98 -26.47
C LYS A 298 -1.43 -24.74 -27.60
N LYS A 299 -2.63 -25.36 -27.54
CA LYS A 299 -3.66 -25.30 -28.58
C LYS A 299 -4.83 -24.43 -28.11
N LYS A 300 -5.34 -23.56 -28.99
CA LYS A 300 -6.51 -22.72 -28.68
C LYS A 300 -7.78 -23.53 -28.47
N GLU A 301 -7.93 -24.61 -29.21
CA GLU A 301 -9.07 -25.51 -29.12
C GLU A 301 -9.19 -26.11 -27.68
N ASP A 302 -8.06 -26.37 -27.04
CA ASP A 302 -8.06 -26.89 -25.66
C ASP A 302 -8.38 -25.76 -24.66
N ALA A 303 -7.93 -24.52 -24.89
CA ALA A 303 -8.33 -23.37 -24.10
C ALA A 303 -9.85 -23.11 -24.23
N ASP A 304 -10.41 -23.20 -25.43
CA ASP A 304 -11.85 -23.07 -25.68
C ASP A 304 -12.67 -24.15 -24.99
N LYS A 305 -12.20 -25.40 -24.97
CA LYS A 305 -12.84 -26.51 -24.26
C LYS A 305 -12.79 -26.32 -22.74
N LEU A 306 -11.66 -25.86 -22.19
CA LEU A 306 -11.52 -25.49 -20.77
C LEU A 306 -12.50 -24.38 -20.40
N ALA A 307 -12.55 -23.30 -21.20
CA ALA A 307 -13.45 -22.18 -21.00
C ALA A 307 -14.93 -22.59 -20.97
N LYS A 308 -15.30 -23.59 -21.77
CA LYS A 308 -16.66 -24.17 -21.83
C LYS A 308 -16.91 -25.28 -20.78
N GLY A 309 -15.91 -25.61 -19.95
CA GLY A 309 -16.03 -26.69 -18.96
C GLY A 309 -16.12 -28.11 -19.58
N GLN A 310 -15.75 -28.30 -20.84
CA GLN A 310 -15.81 -29.58 -21.56
C GLN A 310 -14.67 -30.51 -21.19
N ILE A 311 -13.52 -29.96 -20.78
CA ILE A 311 -12.37 -30.66 -20.25
C ILE A 311 -11.86 -29.95 -19.00
N LYS A 312 -11.06 -30.64 -18.19
CA LYS A 312 -10.40 -30.10 -16.98
C LYS A 312 -8.89 -29.94 -17.24
N ALA A 313 -8.21 -29.15 -16.42
CA ALA A 313 -6.77 -28.94 -16.49
C ALA A 313 -5.95 -30.24 -16.47
N LYS A 314 -6.42 -31.27 -15.73
CA LYS A 314 -5.78 -32.59 -15.65
C LYS A 314 -5.83 -33.39 -16.96
N ASP A 315 -6.78 -33.06 -17.87
CA ASP A 315 -6.96 -33.74 -19.15
C ASP A 315 -5.98 -33.22 -20.22
N ILE A 316 -5.25 -32.11 -19.91
CA ILE A 316 -4.18 -31.59 -20.77
C ILE A 316 -2.87 -32.29 -20.42
N ALA A 317 -2.32 -33.03 -21.41
CA ALA A 317 -1.05 -33.74 -21.26
C ALA A 317 0.11 -32.73 -21.00
N GLU A 318 1.17 -33.18 -20.33
CA GLU A 318 2.30 -32.31 -19.97
C GLU A 318 2.96 -31.69 -21.21
N GLU A 319 3.10 -32.45 -22.29
CA GLU A 319 3.64 -32.00 -23.57
C GLU A 319 2.76 -30.97 -24.30
N ASP A 320 1.47 -30.90 -23.98
CA ASP A 320 0.53 -29.90 -24.53
C ASP A 320 0.40 -28.65 -23.67
N ARG A 321 1.21 -28.49 -22.60
CA ARG A 321 1.28 -27.32 -21.74
C ARG A 321 2.37 -26.36 -22.22
N ASP A 322 2.05 -25.07 -22.37
CA ASP A 322 3.03 -24.00 -22.62
C ASP A 322 3.42 -23.31 -21.31
N TYR A 323 4.56 -23.67 -20.75
CA TYR A 323 5.21 -22.97 -19.63
C TYR A 323 5.90 -21.72 -20.15
N TYR A 324 5.12 -20.77 -20.64
CA TYR A 324 5.56 -19.63 -21.44
C TYR A 324 6.59 -18.72 -20.73
N LEU A 325 6.57 -18.61 -19.42
CA LEU A 325 7.59 -17.83 -18.67
C LEU A 325 8.95 -18.54 -18.69
N GLU A 326 8.98 -19.84 -18.45
CA GLU A 326 10.21 -20.65 -18.48
C GLU A 326 10.80 -20.65 -19.90
N ARG A 327 9.95 -20.79 -20.91
CA ARG A 327 10.37 -20.79 -22.33
C ARG A 327 10.92 -19.43 -22.77
N ARG A 328 10.28 -18.33 -22.36
CA ARG A 328 10.68 -16.97 -22.78
C ARG A 328 11.84 -16.41 -21.95
N TYR A 329 11.93 -16.78 -20.69
CA TYR A 329 12.88 -16.23 -19.72
C TYR A 329 13.59 -17.33 -18.94
N PRO A 330 14.41 -18.18 -19.59
CA PRO A 330 14.96 -19.38 -18.97
C PRO A 330 15.84 -19.11 -17.75
N ALA A 331 16.45 -17.92 -17.66
CA ALA A 331 17.28 -17.55 -16.50
C ALA A 331 16.47 -17.26 -15.20
N PHE A 332 15.18 -16.91 -15.31
CA PHE A 332 14.34 -16.54 -14.18
C PHE A 332 13.12 -17.45 -14.03
N GLY A 333 12.65 -18.06 -15.12
CA GLY A 333 11.43 -18.88 -15.14
C GLY A 333 10.21 -18.09 -14.64
N HIS A 334 9.47 -18.68 -13.73
CA HIS A 334 8.29 -18.03 -13.13
C HIS A 334 8.63 -16.98 -12.06
N LEU A 335 9.91 -16.77 -11.75
CA LEU A 335 10.38 -15.75 -10.80
C LEU A 335 10.72 -14.41 -11.48
N VAL A 336 10.40 -14.25 -12.76
CA VAL A 336 10.53 -12.96 -13.47
C VAL A 336 9.82 -11.83 -12.71
N PRO A 337 10.25 -10.55 -12.88
CA PRO A 337 9.60 -9.40 -12.27
C PRO A 337 8.08 -9.35 -12.52
N ARG A 338 7.34 -8.68 -11.65
CA ARG A 338 5.86 -8.62 -11.67
C ARG A 338 5.30 -8.13 -12.99
N ASP A 339 5.88 -7.07 -13.54
CA ASP A 339 5.46 -6.47 -14.80
C ASP A 339 5.68 -7.41 -15.99
N VAL A 340 6.79 -8.14 -16.00
CA VAL A 340 7.10 -9.14 -17.04
C VAL A 340 6.11 -10.31 -16.97
N ALA A 341 5.89 -10.87 -15.77
CA ALA A 341 4.93 -11.96 -15.58
C ALA A 341 3.51 -11.53 -15.97
N SER A 342 3.11 -10.32 -15.57
CA SER A 342 1.77 -9.77 -15.83
C SER A 342 1.52 -9.55 -17.31
N ARG A 343 2.48 -8.93 -18.03
CA ARG A 343 2.38 -8.74 -19.50
C ARG A 343 2.32 -10.06 -20.23
N ALA A 344 3.17 -11.01 -19.87
CA ALA A 344 3.20 -12.32 -20.51
C ALA A 344 1.89 -13.09 -20.31
N ALA A 345 1.28 -13.05 -19.12
CA ALA A 345 -0.03 -13.65 -18.89
C ALA A 345 -1.13 -12.97 -19.70
N LYS A 346 -1.16 -11.62 -19.70
CA LYS A 346 -2.13 -10.87 -20.52
C LYS A 346 -1.99 -11.17 -22.00
N GLU A 347 -0.78 -11.21 -22.55
CA GLU A 347 -0.53 -11.56 -23.94
C GLU A 347 -1.06 -12.96 -24.31
N ARG A 348 -0.93 -13.95 -23.40
CA ARG A 348 -1.51 -15.29 -23.62
C ARG A 348 -3.03 -15.25 -23.67
N CYS A 349 -3.65 -14.54 -22.73
CA CYS A 349 -5.10 -14.38 -22.70
C CYS A 349 -5.63 -13.63 -23.94
N ASP A 350 -5.00 -12.51 -24.31
CA ASP A 350 -5.36 -11.73 -25.50
C ASP A 350 -5.18 -12.54 -26.80
N ALA A 351 -4.23 -13.46 -26.83
CA ALA A 351 -4.01 -14.37 -27.94
C ALA A 351 -5.01 -15.55 -27.99
N GLY A 352 -5.94 -15.64 -27.03
CA GLY A 352 -6.99 -16.68 -26.99
C GLY A 352 -6.58 -17.97 -26.28
N PHE A 353 -5.60 -17.92 -25.38
CA PHE A 353 -5.17 -19.08 -24.57
C PHE A 353 -5.64 -19.01 -23.11
N GLY A 354 -6.54 -18.10 -22.77
CA GLY A 354 -7.10 -18.01 -21.43
C GLY A 354 -7.92 -19.23 -21.06
N VAL A 355 -7.81 -19.66 -19.79
CA VAL A 355 -8.29 -20.99 -19.36
C VAL A 355 -9.65 -20.99 -18.65
N ASN A 356 -10.27 -19.82 -18.42
CA ASN A 356 -11.60 -19.72 -17.83
C ASN A 356 -12.65 -19.20 -18.81
N ASN A 357 -13.91 -19.19 -18.40
CA ASN A 357 -15.04 -18.74 -19.21
C ASN A 357 -14.96 -17.28 -19.70
N THR A 358 -14.17 -16.46 -19.04
CA THR A 358 -13.94 -15.06 -19.45
C THR A 358 -12.73 -14.92 -20.38
N GLY A 359 -11.93 -15.96 -20.55
CA GLY A 359 -10.63 -15.91 -21.25
C GLY A 359 -9.54 -15.14 -20.48
N LEU A 360 -9.80 -14.73 -19.25
CA LEU A 360 -8.92 -13.90 -18.42
C LEU A 360 -8.37 -14.70 -17.23
N ALA A 361 -7.67 -15.79 -17.53
CA ALA A 361 -6.95 -16.60 -16.55
C ALA A 361 -5.84 -17.41 -17.18
N VAL A 362 -4.79 -17.70 -16.42
CA VAL A 362 -3.75 -18.70 -16.68
C VAL A 362 -3.64 -19.63 -15.50
N PHE A 363 -3.10 -20.82 -15.69
CA PHE A 363 -2.93 -21.77 -14.57
C PHE A 363 -1.65 -21.51 -13.78
N LEU A 364 -1.73 -21.70 -12.46
CA LEU A 364 -0.61 -21.81 -11.53
C LEU A 364 -0.71 -23.20 -10.85
N ASP A 365 0.22 -24.09 -11.19
CA ASP A 365 0.17 -25.54 -10.91
C ASP A 365 1.24 -25.94 -9.89
N PHE A 366 0.81 -26.63 -8.83
CA PHE A 366 1.68 -27.14 -7.77
C PHE A 366 1.97 -28.64 -7.89
N LYS A 367 1.51 -29.31 -8.92
CA LYS A 367 1.66 -30.76 -9.10
C LYS A 367 3.13 -31.22 -9.01
N GLU A 368 4.03 -30.50 -9.68
CA GLU A 368 5.48 -30.80 -9.63
C GLU A 368 6.03 -30.57 -8.21
N ALA A 369 5.72 -29.46 -7.58
CA ALA A 369 6.18 -29.13 -6.23
C ALA A 369 5.69 -30.15 -5.19
N ILE A 370 4.44 -30.58 -5.28
CA ILE A 370 3.87 -31.63 -4.42
C ILE A 370 4.61 -32.93 -4.61
N GLY A 371 4.91 -33.32 -5.86
CA GLY A 371 5.67 -34.54 -6.17
C GLY A 371 7.11 -34.49 -5.65
N ARG A 372 7.77 -33.34 -5.72
CA ARG A 372 9.18 -33.14 -5.33
C ARG A 372 9.36 -32.95 -3.81
N LEU A 373 8.50 -32.15 -3.18
CA LEU A 373 8.64 -31.75 -1.76
C LEU A 373 7.76 -32.58 -0.82
N GLY A 374 6.72 -33.20 -1.33
CA GLY A 374 5.64 -33.80 -0.57
C GLY A 374 4.56 -32.80 -0.15
N GLN A 375 3.31 -33.27 -0.07
CA GLN A 375 2.15 -32.44 0.24
C GLN A 375 2.29 -31.71 1.58
N LYS A 376 2.82 -32.36 2.62
CA LYS A 376 2.99 -31.76 3.95
C LYS A 376 3.87 -30.52 3.93
N VAL A 377 4.98 -30.52 3.18
CA VAL A 377 5.87 -29.35 3.06
C VAL A 377 5.18 -28.20 2.30
N VAL A 378 4.42 -28.53 1.26
CA VAL A 378 3.63 -27.54 0.51
C VAL A 378 2.54 -26.94 1.40
N GLU A 379 1.87 -27.74 2.23
CA GLU A 379 0.88 -27.29 3.20
C GLU A 379 1.49 -26.36 4.27
N GLU A 380 2.63 -26.73 4.83
CA GLU A 380 3.36 -25.86 5.79
C GLU A 380 3.73 -24.50 5.19
N LYS A 381 4.06 -24.45 3.89
CA LYS A 381 4.42 -23.21 3.18
C LYS A 381 3.21 -22.38 2.73
N TYR A 382 2.17 -23.02 2.20
CA TYR A 382 1.11 -22.36 1.43
C TYR A 382 -0.30 -22.73 1.86
N GLY A 383 -0.50 -23.61 2.83
CA GLY A 383 -1.81 -24.17 3.20
C GLY A 383 -2.88 -23.13 3.46
N ASN A 384 -2.54 -22.04 4.16
CA ASN A 384 -3.46 -20.93 4.40
C ASN A 384 -3.87 -20.19 3.13
N LEU A 385 -3.00 -20.13 2.11
CA LEU A 385 -3.30 -19.52 0.82
C LEU A 385 -4.17 -20.47 -0.03
N PHE A 386 -3.91 -21.76 0.04
CA PHE A 386 -4.72 -22.77 -0.62
C PHE A 386 -6.13 -22.82 -0.05
N GLU A 387 -6.27 -22.81 1.27
CA GLU A 387 -7.58 -22.73 1.94
C GLU A 387 -8.34 -21.46 1.55
N MET A 388 -7.66 -20.31 1.46
CA MET A 388 -8.28 -19.07 1.01
C MET A 388 -8.75 -19.18 -0.45
N TYR A 389 -7.95 -19.79 -1.33
CA TYR A 389 -8.33 -20.01 -2.73
C TYR A 389 -9.55 -20.92 -2.83
N GLU A 390 -9.52 -22.07 -2.16
CA GLU A 390 -10.61 -23.05 -2.15
C GLU A 390 -11.93 -22.44 -1.65
N ARG A 391 -11.89 -21.62 -0.59
CA ARG A 391 -13.08 -20.91 -0.10
C ARG A 391 -13.68 -19.89 -1.07
N ILE A 392 -12.90 -19.39 -2.03
CA ILE A 392 -13.36 -18.40 -3.00
C ILE A 392 -13.80 -19.07 -4.30
N VAL A 393 -13.08 -20.10 -4.74
CA VAL A 393 -13.18 -20.69 -6.09
C VAL A 393 -13.88 -22.06 -6.04
N ASP A 394 -13.91 -22.72 -4.88
CA ASP A 394 -14.42 -24.08 -4.65
C ASP A 394 -13.59 -25.17 -5.36
N ASP A 395 -12.32 -24.87 -5.69
CA ASP A 395 -11.36 -25.82 -6.25
C ASP A 395 -10.22 -26.08 -5.26
N ASN A 396 -9.84 -27.36 -5.06
CA ASN A 396 -8.74 -27.75 -4.20
C ASN A 396 -7.38 -27.62 -4.92
N PRO A 397 -6.48 -26.67 -4.50
CA PRO A 397 -5.19 -26.45 -5.15
C PRO A 397 -4.20 -27.62 -5.08
N TYR A 398 -4.42 -28.59 -4.22
CA TYR A 398 -3.61 -29.83 -4.16
C TYR A 398 -3.92 -30.80 -5.31
N GLU A 399 -5.09 -30.68 -5.91
CA GLU A 399 -5.58 -31.58 -6.97
C GLU A 399 -5.73 -30.89 -8.33
N THR A 400 -6.06 -29.59 -8.32
CA THR A 400 -6.37 -28.81 -9.53
C THR A 400 -5.51 -27.55 -9.56
N PRO A 401 -4.91 -27.17 -10.69
CA PRO A 401 -4.17 -25.93 -10.81
C PRO A 401 -5.04 -24.71 -10.46
N MET A 402 -4.46 -23.77 -9.72
CA MET A 402 -5.11 -22.50 -9.42
C MET A 402 -5.23 -21.65 -10.69
N MET A 403 -6.30 -20.89 -10.83
CA MET A 403 -6.44 -19.86 -11.86
C MET A 403 -5.96 -18.52 -11.30
N ILE A 404 -5.10 -17.83 -12.06
CA ILE A 404 -4.61 -16.49 -11.73
C ILE A 404 -4.71 -15.55 -12.92
N TYR A 405 -4.85 -14.24 -12.63
CA TYR A 405 -4.83 -13.18 -13.63
C TYR A 405 -4.19 -11.90 -13.10
N PRO A 406 -3.49 -11.11 -13.94
CA PRO A 406 -2.94 -9.83 -13.54
C PRO A 406 -4.01 -8.79 -13.19
N ALA A 407 -3.77 -8.00 -12.15
CA ALA A 407 -4.64 -6.88 -11.80
C ALA A 407 -3.85 -5.70 -11.25
N VAL A 408 -4.37 -4.49 -11.44
CA VAL A 408 -3.82 -3.27 -10.83
C VAL A 408 -3.82 -3.43 -9.31
N HIS A 409 -2.66 -3.20 -8.70
CA HIS A 409 -2.44 -3.49 -7.30
C HIS A 409 -1.95 -2.29 -6.48
N TYR A 410 -1.13 -1.43 -7.07
CA TYR A 410 -0.53 -0.29 -6.38
C TYR A 410 -0.37 0.89 -7.35
N THR A 411 -0.61 2.11 -6.88
CA THR A 411 -0.36 3.34 -7.64
C THR A 411 0.89 4.02 -7.11
N MET A 412 1.96 4.11 -7.93
CA MET A 412 3.19 4.82 -7.56
C MET A 412 3.02 6.34 -7.74
N GLY A 413 2.10 6.76 -8.57
CA GLY A 413 1.66 8.15 -8.65
C GLY A 413 0.77 8.55 -7.48
N GLY A 414 0.58 9.84 -7.31
CA GLY A 414 -0.26 10.42 -6.26
C GLY A 414 -0.07 11.92 -6.15
N LEU A 415 -0.49 12.51 -5.06
CA LEU A 415 -0.26 13.91 -4.78
C LEU A 415 1.24 14.19 -4.73
N TRP A 416 1.66 15.24 -5.44
CA TRP A 416 3.04 15.73 -5.32
C TRP A 416 3.28 16.23 -3.90
N VAL A 417 4.38 15.81 -3.29
CA VAL A 417 4.81 16.27 -1.96
C VAL A 417 6.28 16.67 -1.97
N ASP A 418 6.66 17.58 -1.09
CA ASP A 418 8.05 17.90 -0.79
C ASP A 418 8.69 16.88 0.16
N TYR A 419 9.88 17.16 0.66
CA TYR A 419 10.58 16.28 1.62
C TYR A 419 9.84 16.18 2.97
N GLU A 420 9.02 17.18 3.30
CA GLU A 420 8.19 17.25 4.49
C GLU A 420 6.81 16.58 4.31
N LEU A 421 6.56 15.89 3.19
CA LEU A 421 5.25 15.35 2.80
C LEU A 421 4.15 16.41 2.63
N GLN A 422 4.51 17.69 2.50
CA GLN A 422 3.56 18.76 2.21
C GLN A 422 3.29 18.83 0.71
N THR A 423 2.03 18.96 0.34
CA THR A 423 1.61 19.15 -1.06
C THR A 423 1.96 20.58 -1.55
N THR A 424 1.57 20.91 -2.78
CA THR A 424 1.71 22.29 -3.29
C THR A 424 0.75 23.29 -2.61
N ILE A 425 -0.17 22.81 -1.78
CA ILE A 425 -1.05 23.63 -0.93
C ILE A 425 -0.47 23.63 0.48
N PRO A 426 -0.06 24.81 1.03
CA PRO A 426 0.41 24.90 2.41
C PRO A 426 -0.63 24.38 3.41
N GLY A 427 -0.20 23.60 4.39
CA GLY A 427 -1.07 23.01 5.39
C GLY A 427 -1.80 21.74 4.96
N LEU A 428 -1.62 21.31 3.70
CA LEU A 428 -2.12 20.05 3.18
C LEU A 428 -0.95 19.07 2.96
N PHE A 429 -1.01 17.91 3.57
CA PHE A 429 0.01 16.87 3.53
C PHE A 429 -0.57 15.59 2.94
N ALA A 430 0.28 14.72 2.38
CA ALA A 430 -0.14 13.41 1.89
C ALA A 430 0.85 12.33 2.30
N ALA A 431 0.34 11.19 2.80
CA ALA A 431 1.13 10.10 3.35
C ALA A 431 0.75 8.74 2.74
N GLY A 432 1.72 7.84 2.70
CA GLY A 432 1.56 6.50 2.14
C GLY A 432 1.27 6.54 0.65
N GLU A 433 0.46 5.62 0.17
CA GLU A 433 0.13 5.47 -1.25
C GLU A 433 -0.63 6.67 -1.86
N ALA A 434 -1.10 7.62 -1.04
CA ALA A 434 -1.71 8.86 -1.54
C ALA A 434 -0.67 9.86 -2.12
N ASN A 435 0.61 9.67 -1.83
CA ASN A 435 1.71 10.47 -2.39
C ASN A 435 2.58 9.67 -3.38
N PHE A 436 3.39 10.37 -4.18
CA PHE A 436 4.17 9.79 -5.30
C PHE A 436 5.64 9.48 -4.99
N SER A 437 6.17 9.81 -3.82
CA SER A 437 7.59 10.16 -3.67
C SER A 437 8.62 9.02 -3.70
N ASP A 438 8.26 7.78 -3.33
CA ASP A 438 9.26 6.80 -2.89
C ASP A 438 9.48 5.61 -3.82
N HIS A 439 8.67 5.42 -4.88
CA HIS A 439 8.69 4.19 -5.65
C HIS A 439 8.98 4.36 -7.15
N GLY A 440 9.10 5.58 -7.65
CA GLY A 440 9.36 5.83 -9.06
C GLY A 440 8.30 5.24 -9.99
N ALA A 441 8.73 4.55 -11.04
CA ALA A 441 7.83 3.97 -12.03
C ALA A 441 7.32 2.57 -11.64
N ASN A 442 8.02 1.86 -10.75
CA ASN A 442 7.63 0.52 -10.32
C ASN A 442 8.13 0.26 -8.90
N ARG A 443 7.26 -0.30 -8.04
CA ARG A 443 7.53 -0.52 -6.62
C ARG A 443 8.15 -1.90 -6.37
N LEU A 444 9.18 -1.97 -5.52
CA LEU A 444 9.65 -3.24 -5.00
C LEU A 444 8.57 -3.95 -4.18
N GLY A 445 8.51 -5.28 -4.28
CA GLY A 445 7.69 -6.10 -3.41
C GLY A 445 7.95 -5.78 -1.93
N ALA A 446 6.91 -5.83 -1.09
CA ALA A 446 6.98 -5.60 0.36
C ALA A 446 7.40 -4.18 0.82
N SER A 447 7.39 -3.16 -0.07
CA SER A 447 7.78 -1.77 0.29
C SER A 447 6.60 -0.82 0.56
N ALA A 448 5.37 -1.15 0.15
CA ALA A 448 4.21 -0.27 0.35
C ALA A 448 3.87 -0.05 1.83
N LEU A 449 3.87 -1.12 2.62
CA LEU A 449 3.59 -1.05 4.06
C LEU A 449 4.70 -0.30 4.80
N MET A 450 5.96 -0.46 4.34
CA MET A 450 7.11 0.25 4.85
C MET A 450 6.95 1.77 4.67
N GLN A 451 6.54 2.24 3.49
CA GLN A 451 6.29 3.67 3.24
C GLN A 451 5.20 4.22 4.16
N GLY A 452 4.04 3.56 4.24
CA GLY A 452 2.94 4.05 5.07
C GLY A 452 3.32 4.21 6.55
N LEU A 453 4.06 3.25 7.11
CA LEU A 453 4.52 3.30 8.50
C LEU A 453 5.67 4.30 8.70
N SER A 454 6.57 4.45 7.71
CA SER A 454 7.62 5.46 7.71
C SER A 454 7.02 6.86 7.78
N ASP A 455 6.08 7.15 6.88
CA ASP A 455 5.42 8.45 6.81
C ASP A 455 4.68 8.77 8.13
N GLY A 456 3.91 7.82 8.64
CA GLY A 456 3.06 8.03 9.79
C GLY A 456 3.80 8.07 11.13
N TYR A 457 4.72 7.15 11.40
CA TYR A 457 5.43 7.06 12.69
C TYR A 457 6.68 7.93 12.78
N PHE A 458 7.38 8.18 11.66
CA PHE A 458 8.71 8.77 11.72
C PHE A 458 8.83 10.10 10.98
N ILE A 459 8.13 10.33 9.87
CA ILE A 459 8.30 11.55 9.09
C ILE A 459 7.30 12.63 9.52
N LEU A 460 6.01 12.33 9.46
CA LEU A 460 4.96 13.30 9.81
C LEU A 460 5.05 13.85 11.25
N PRO A 461 5.49 13.10 12.27
CA PRO A 461 5.70 13.68 13.60
C PRO A 461 6.68 14.86 13.62
N TYR A 462 7.78 14.77 12.88
CA TYR A 462 8.72 15.90 12.74
C TYR A 462 8.13 17.02 11.88
N THR A 463 7.52 16.67 10.76
CA THR A 463 6.87 17.62 9.86
C THR A 463 5.81 18.46 10.58
N MET A 464 4.93 17.81 11.37
CA MET A 464 3.87 18.53 12.09
C MET A 464 4.43 19.42 13.18
N GLN A 465 5.48 19.00 13.89
CA GLN A 465 6.16 19.86 14.87
C GLN A 465 6.69 21.12 14.19
N ASN A 466 7.41 20.96 13.08
CA ASN A 466 7.98 22.07 12.35
C ASN A 466 6.90 23.01 11.81
N TYR A 467 5.94 22.48 11.06
CA TYR A 467 4.88 23.27 10.44
C TYR A 467 4.00 24.00 11.49
N LEU A 468 3.63 23.32 12.56
CA LEU A 468 2.75 23.88 13.58
C LEU A 468 3.45 24.83 14.53
N SER A 469 4.78 24.85 14.57
CA SER A 469 5.53 25.83 15.36
C SER A 469 5.22 27.28 14.94
N ASP A 470 5.00 27.48 13.66
CA ASP A 470 4.63 28.79 13.08
C ASP A 470 3.12 29.10 13.23
N GLN A 471 2.33 28.15 13.74
CA GLN A 471 0.87 28.28 13.89
C GLN A 471 0.43 28.50 15.34
N ILE A 472 1.35 28.64 16.28
CA ILE A 472 1.05 28.74 17.73
C ILE A 472 0.14 29.95 18.04
N GLY A 473 0.33 31.06 17.36
CA GLY A 473 -0.48 32.27 17.50
C GLY A 473 -1.76 32.30 16.67
N VAL A 474 -1.99 31.29 15.83
CA VAL A 474 -3.17 31.24 14.97
C VAL A 474 -4.34 30.67 15.77
N PRO A 475 -5.49 31.38 15.86
CA PRO A 475 -6.65 30.88 16.58
C PRO A 475 -7.25 29.67 15.87
N ARG A 476 -8.04 28.89 16.60
CA ARG A 476 -8.87 27.83 16.00
C ARG A 476 -9.84 28.44 15.01
N PHE A 477 -9.94 27.83 13.84
CA PHE A 477 -10.87 28.27 12.80
C PHE A 477 -12.30 27.89 13.17
N ASN A 478 -13.25 28.80 12.84
CA ASN A 478 -14.66 28.53 13.00
C ASN A 478 -15.17 27.76 11.79
N PRO A 479 -15.77 26.55 11.93
CA PRO A 479 -16.38 25.82 10.82
C PRO A 479 -17.54 26.56 10.15
N ASP A 480 -18.09 27.59 10.79
CA ASP A 480 -19.16 28.45 10.23
C ASP A 480 -18.62 29.71 9.54
N ALA A 481 -17.31 29.81 9.32
CA ALA A 481 -16.71 30.89 8.54
C ALA A 481 -17.16 30.81 7.07
N PRO A 482 -17.19 31.97 6.35
CA PRO A 482 -17.67 32.06 4.97
C PRO A 482 -17.03 31.05 4.02
N GLU A 483 -15.75 30.77 4.16
CA GLU A 483 -15.00 29.85 3.30
C GLU A 483 -15.51 28.41 3.43
N PHE A 484 -15.90 27.98 4.63
CA PHE A 484 -16.49 26.66 4.88
C PHE A 484 -17.90 26.58 4.34
N MET A 485 -18.70 27.65 4.53
CA MET A 485 -20.08 27.71 4.03
C MET A 485 -20.11 27.71 2.50
N GLU A 486 -19.21 28.45 1.85
CA GLU A 486 -19.11 28.48 0.40
C GLU A 486 -18.64 27.12 -0.18
N ALA A 487 -17.65 26.48 0.44
CA ALA A 487 -17.20 25.15 0.03
C ALA A 487 -18.33 24.12 0.14
N GLU A 488 -19.13 24.15 1.22
CA GLU A 488 -20.28 23.28 1.36
C GLU A 488 -21.35 23.55 0.30
N LYS A 489 -21.64 24.83 0.01
CA LYS A 489 -22.63 25.23 -1.01
C LYS A 489 -22.26 24.73 -2.41
N GLN A 490 -20.95 24.71 -2.75
CA GLN A 490 -20.47 24.20 -4.04
C GLN A 490 -20.64 22.68 -4.21
N ILE A 491 -20.83 21.94 -3.13
CA ILE A 491 -21.06 20.48 -3.13
C ILE A 491 -22.56 20.16 -3.26
N ARG A 492 -23.45 21.01 -2.74
CA ARG A 492 -24.92 20.90 -2.83
C ARG A 492 -25.42 21.17 -4.25
#